data_103399b203282e3f67b0dec6fae18ce1
#
_entry.id   103399b203282e3f67b0dec6fae18ce1
#
_cell.length_a   1.000
_cell.length_b   1.000
_cell.length_c   1.000
_cell.angle_alpha   90.00
_cell.angle_beta   90.00
_cell.angle_gamma   90.00
#
_symmetry.space_group_name_H-M   'P 1'
#
loop_
_entity.id
_entity.type
_entity.pdbx_description
1 polymer ?
#
loop_
_entity_poly.entity_id
_entity_poly.type
_entity_poly.pdbx_seq_one_letter_code
_entity_poly.pdbx_strand_id
1 'polypeptide(L)'
;RPLETYKYLLGTVEQARVPLDNAILHVDLVFIGSSNESHLAVFKEIPEFQSFKGRLDLVRVPYLLDYSVEQLIYDEKVRPEALGKHGAPHATKVAALWAVLTRMRKPLPEKYPKGLADLVSRLQPLEKAELYATGAVPDSYHPDQAKDMVAAIERIWCESDAYPNYEGRTGASPREIQTLLLNAGSNPKYPCLSPLALFDEMEELVKNVTVYEFLKQEPLPGGYHENRKFIYLVRDRYLDLVDDEVRSSMGLVEEKEYGRLFERYVMHVTHWIRKEKARNPVTGKLEEPDQEMMAEVFSEPDFEQSLA
;
A
#
# COMPACT_ATOMS: atom_id res chain seq x y z
N ARG A 1 4.67 -33.09 14.61
CA ARG A 1 3.69 -34.03 15.18
C ARG A 1 3.77 -35.35 14.44
N PRO A 2 3.45 -36.52 15.11
CA PRO A 2 3.53 -37.79 14.42
C PRO A 2 2.60 -37.87 13.21
N LEU A 3 3.02 -38.63 12.19
CA LEU A 3 2.30 -38.79 10.92
C LEU A 3 0.86 -39.30 11.11
N GLU A 4 0.65 -40.09 12.16
CA GLU A 4 -0.67 -40.64 12.51
C GLU A 4 -1.74 -39.56 12.79
N THR A 5 -1.34 -38.38 13.28
CA THR A 5 -2.28 -37.29 13.53
C THR A 5 -2.92 -36.79 12.22
N TYR A 6 -2.22 -36.86 11.10
CA TYR A 6 -2.75 -36.43 9.80
C TYR A 6 -3.77 -37.44 9.23
N LYS A 7 -3.66 -38.74 9.57
CA LYS A 7 -4.62 -39.77 9.13
C LYS A 7 -6.01 -39.51 9.69
N TYR A 8 -6.11 -39.09 10.94
CA TYR A 8 -7.40 -38.74 11.54
C TYR A 8 -8.04 -37.54 10.82
N LEU A 9 -7.24 -36.54 10.46
CA LEU A 9 -7.70 -35.35 9.76
C LEU A 9 -8.30 -35.71 8.38
N LEU A 10 -7.67 -36.65 7.67
CA LEU A 10 -8.16 -37.12 6.37
C LEU A 10 -9.56 -37.73 6.50
N GLY A 11 -9.77 -38.63 7.47
CA GLY A 11 -11.07 -39.20 7.74
C GLY A 11 -12.13 -38.19 8.12
N THR A 12 -11.75 -37.18 8.89
CA THR A 12 -12.65 -36.06 9.26
C THR A 12 -13.06 -35.23 8.06
N VAL A 13 -12.11 -34.85 7.20
CA VAL A 13 -12.38 -34.04 6.00
C VAL A 13 -13.19 -34.82 4.96
N GLU A 14 -12.94 -36.15 4.84
CA GLU A 14 -13.55 -36.97 3.79
C GLU A 14 -14.93 -37.51 4.16
N GLN A 15 -15.13 -37.89 5.42
CA GLN A 15 -16.32 -38.60 5.88
C GLN A 15 -17.16 -37.82 6.89
N ALA A 16 -16.72 -36.59 7.24
CA ALA A 16 -17.35 -35.80 8.29
C ALA A 16 -17.52 -36.58 9.61
N ARG A 17 -16.51 -37.40 9.97
CA ARG A 17 -16.50 -38.25 11.15
C ARG A 17 -15.25 -38.08 11.97
N VAL A 18 -15.42 -38.00 13.26
CA VAL A 18 -14.33 -38.02 14.24
C VAL A 18 -14.42 -39.31 15.05
N PRO A 19 -13.45 -40.22 14.89
CA PRO A 19 -13.41 -41.41 15.72
C PRO A 19 -12.95 -41.03 17.13
N LEU A 20 -13.72 -41.46 18.13
CA LEU A 20 -13.39 -41.42 19.54
C LEU A 20 -13.17 -42.89 20.00
N ASP A 21 -12.55 -43.07 21.18
CA ASP A 21 -12.20 -44.41 21.69
C ASP A 21 -13.39 -45.39 21.74
N ASN A 22 -14.59 -44.86 22.05
CA ASN A 22 -15.78 -45.70 22.22
C ASN A 22 -16.96 -45.28 21.33
N ALA A 23 -16.77 -44.34 20.40
CA ALA A 23 -17.85 -43.85 19.56
C ALA A 23 -17.33 -43.20 18.27
N ILE A 24 -18.19 -43.11 17.27
CA ILE A 24 -17.95 -42.29 16.07
C ILE A 24 -18.87 -41.09 16.13
N LEU A 25 -18.28 -39.90 16.18
CA LEU A 25 -19.02 -38.65 16.12
C LEU A 25 -19.18 -38.23 14.67
N HIS A 26 -20.43 -38.06 14.23
CA HIS A 26 -20.73 -37.42 12.95
C HIS A 26 -20.79 -35.90 13.14
N VAL A 27 -20.07 -35.17 12.28
CA VAL A 27 -19.96 -33.71 12.36
C VAL A 27 -20.32 -33.12 11.03
N ASP A 28 -21.09 -32.03 11.07
CA ASP A 28 -21.29 -31.15 9.91
C ASP A 28 -20.31 -29.97 10.07
N LEU A 29 -19.25 -29.95 9.27
CA LEU A 29 -18.15 -29.02 9.44
C LEU A 29 -17.58 -28.55 8.11
N VAL A 30 -17.11 -27.29 8.09
CA VAL A 30 -16.20 -26.75 7.09
C VAL A 30 -14.81 -26.70 7.73
N PHE A 31 -13.85 -27.38 7.09
CA PHE A 31 -12.48 -27.43 7.59
C PHE A 31 -11.65 -26.30 7.00
N ILE A 32 -11.16 -25.40 7.83
CA ILE A 32 -10.22 -24.33 7.47
C ILE A 32 -8.97 -24.50 8.33
N GLY A 33 -7.82 -24.62 7.67
CA GLY A 33 -6.53 -24.74 8.33
C GLY A 33 -5.54 -23.72 7.81
N SER A 34 -4.58 -23.33 8.64
CA SER A 34 -3.45 -22.49 8.24
C SER A 34 -2.13 -23.18 8.51
N SER A 35 -1.16 -22.98 7.64
CA SER A 35 0.18 -23.52 7.77
C SER A 35 1.21 -22.57 7.16
N ASN A 36 2.42 -22.56 7.72
CA ASN A 36 3.54 -21.87 7.11
C ASN A 36 4.02 -22.64 5.86
N GLU A 37 4.56 -21.92 4.87
CA GLU A 37 5.07 -22.54 3.64
C GLU A 37 6.13 -23.60 3.90
N SER A 38 7.03 -23.37 4.86
CA SER A 38 8.07 -24.35 5.24
C SER A 38 7.47 -25.67 5.72
N HIS A 39 6.43 -25.60 6.56
CA HIS A 39 5.73 -26.81 7.03
C HIS A 39 4.94 -27.48 5.90
N LEU A 40 4.32 -26.68 5.03
CA LEU A 40 3.61 -27.22 3.87
C LEU A 40 4.57 -27.86 2.87
N ALA A 41 5.78 -27.32 2.69
CA ALA A 41 6.81 -27.92 1.83
C ALA A 41 7.22 -29.30 2.36
N VAL A 42 7.50 -29.41 3.66
CA VAL A 42 7.80 -30.70 4.30
C VAL A 42 6.62 -31.68 4.19
N PHE A 43 5.40 -31.17 4.35
CA PHE A 43 4.21 -32.01 4.20
C PHE A 43 4.02 -32.53 2.78
N LYS A 44 4.40 -31.77 1.76
CA LYS A 44 4.34 -32.17 0.34
C LYS A 44 5.28 -33.33 0.00
N GLU A 45 6.36 -33.49 0.76
CA GLU A 45 7.32 -34.61 0.56
C GLU A 45 6.82 -35.95 1.14
N ILE A 46 5.74 -35.93 1.94
CA ILE A 46 5.18 -37.13 2.55
C ILE A 46 4.28 -37.82 1.53
N PRO A 47 4.36 -39.21 1.38
CA PRO A 47 3.55 -39.95 0.41
C PRO A 47 2.04 -39.72 0.57
N GLU A 48 1.58 -39.55 1.80
CA GLU A 48 0.18 -39.31 2.16
C GLU A 48 -0.35 -37.97 1.63
N PHE A 49 0.52 -37.01 1.27
CA PHE A 49 0.11 -35.74 0.70
C PHE A 49 -0.76 -35.90 -0.54
N GLN A 50 -0.51 -36.91 -1.37
CA GLN A 50 -1.33 -37.20 -2.56
C GLN A 50 -2.81 -37.44 -2.20
N SER A 51 -3.07 -38.05 -1.05
CA SER A 51 -4.43 -38.24 -0.55
C SER A 51 -5.10 -36.94 -0.10
N PHE A 52 -4.34 -35.98 0.39
CA PHE A 52 -4.85 -34.65 0.79
C PHE A 52 -5.03 -33.71 -0.39
N LYS A 53 -4.13 -33.79 -1.39
CA LYS A 53 -4.10 -32.86 -2.53
C LYS A 53 -5.43 -32.74 -3.27
N GLY A 54 -6.16 -33.83 -3.40
CA GLY A 54 -7.47 -33.84 -4.09
C GLY A 54 -8.66 -33.41 -3.22
N ARG A 55 -8.44 -33.12 -1.92
CA ARG A 55 -9.49 -32.83 -0.94
C ARG A 55 -9.35 -31.47 -0.26
N LEU A 56 -8.20 -30.83 -0.44
CA LEU A 56 -7.90 -29.52 0.14
C LEU A 56 -7.64 -28.52 -0.97
N ASP A 57 -8.30 -27.38 -0.89
CA ASP A 57 -7.97 -26.22 -1.70
C ASP A 57 -6.89 -25.42 -0.97
N LEU A 58 -5.74 -25.24 -1.63
CA LEU A 58 -4.57 -24.56 -1.05
C LEU A 58 -4.54 -23.11 -1.50
N VAL A 59 -5.03 -22.23 -0.65
CA VAL A 59 -5.03 -20.79 -0.87
C VAL A 59 -3.80 -20.16 -0.26
N ARG A 60 -3.05 -19.39 -1.05
CA ARG A 60 -1.93 -18.59 -0.55
C ARG A 60 -2.44 -17.30 0.02
N VAL A 61 -1.89 -16.90 1.16
CA VAL A 61 -2.19 -15.64 1.82
C VAL A 61 -0.88 -14.87 1.97
N PRO A 62 -0.59 -13.93 1.04
CA PRO A 62 0.57 -13.06 1.14
C PRO A 62 0.42 -12.06 2.29
N TYR A 63 1.51 -11.39 2.66
CA TYR A 63 1.41 -10.18 3.48
C TYR A 63 0.62 -9.10 2.72
N LEU A 64 -0.07 -8.25 3.47
CA LEU A 64 -0.81 -7.13 2.89
C LEU A 64 0.11 -6.21 2.08
N LEU A 65 -0.41 -5.73 0.96
CA LEU A 65 0.28 -4.79 0.06
C LEU A 65 -0.42 -3.42 0.04
N ASP A 66 -1.55 -3.32 0.71
CA ASP A 66 -2.26 -2.08 0.96
C ASP A 66 -1.94 -1.60 2.38
N TYR A 67 -1.19 -0.50 2.48
CA TYR A 67 -0.78 0.05 3.77
C TYR A 67 -1.93 0.66 4.56
N SER A 68 -3.03 1.05 3.92
CA SER A 68 -4.20 1.58 4.61
C SER A 68 -4.91 0.49 5.40
N VAL A 69 -5.02 -0.71 4.82
CA VAL A 69 -5.56 -1.90 5.49
C VAL A 69 -4.58 -2.42 6.56
N GLU A 70 -3.29 -2.42 6.27
CA GLU A 70 -2.25 -2.81 7.23
C GLU A 70 -2.25 -1.89 8.46
N GLN A 71 -2.47 -0.59 8.27
CA GLN A 71 -2.59 0.40 9.35
C GLN A 71 -3.70 0.02 10.34
N LEU A 72 -4.87 -0.43 9.87
CA LEU A 72 -5.99 -0.81 10.73
C LEU A 72 -5.61 -1.91 11.74
N ILE A 73 -4.72 -2.84 11.34
CA ILE A 73 -4.21 -3.89 12.23
C ILE A 73 -3.43 -3.27 13.39
N TYR A 74 -2.63 -2.24 13.10
CA TYR A 74 -1.80 -1.59 14.12
C TYR A 74 -2.62 -0.65 15.00
N ASP A 75 -3.58 0.07 14.44
CA ASP A 75 -4.51 0.92 15.21
C ASP A 75 -5.30 0.11 16.23
N GLU A 76 -5.67 -1.13 15.90
CA GLU A 76 -6.33 -2.02 16.84
C GLU A 76 -5.41 -2.52 17.96
N LYS A 77 -4.14 -2.79 17.65
CA LYS A 77 -3.17 -3.41 18.57
C LYS A 77 -2.41 -2.39 19.43
N VAL A 78 -2.15 -1.21 18.87
CA VAL A 78 -1.33 -0.17 19.48
C VAL A 78 -2.25 0.88 20.11
N ARG A 79 -2.93 0.49 21.18
CA ARG A 79 -3.80 1.40 21.93
C ARG A 79 -3.04 2.08 23.08
N PRO A 80 -3.42 3.31 23.48
CA PRO A 80 -2.79 4.01 24.61
C PRO A 80 -2.72 3.17 25.88
N GLU A 81 -3.76 2.34 26.14
CA GLU A 81 -3.82 1.46 27.29
C GLU A 81 -2.74 0.37 27.27
N ALA A 82 -2.38 -0.13 26.07
CA ALA A 82 -1.35 -1.14 25.90
C ALA A 82 0.06 -0.55 25.96
N LEU A 83 0.23 0.70 25.52
CA LEU A 83 1.51 1.39 25.48
C LEU A 83 1.84 2.11 26.80
N GLY A 84 0.84 2.46 27.60
CA GLY A 84 1.00 3.35 28.76
C GLY A 84 1.42 4.78 28.40
N LYS A 85 1.39 5.13 27.11
CA LYS A 85 1.75 6.43 26.54
C LYS A 85 0.79 6.82 25.43
N HIS A 86 0.73 8.12 25.14
CA HIS A 86 0.01 8.63 23.98
C HIS A 86 0.64 8.14 22.66
N GLY A 87 -0.20 7.80 21.69
CA GLY A 87 0.19 7.59 20.30
C GLY A 87 0.00 8.86 19.48
N ALA A 88 1.07 9.38 18.91
CA ALA A 88 0.98 10.54 18.01
C ALA A 88 0.27 10.16 16.69
N PRO A 89 -0.40 11.11 16.03
CA PRO A 89 -0.98 10.90 14.71
C PRO A 89 0.04 10.31 13.73
N HIS A 90 -0.44 9.50 12.79
CA HIS A 90 0.33 8.89 11.71
C HIS A 90 1.41 7.87 12.10
N ALA A 91 1.66 7.61 13.39
CA ALA A 91 2.67 6.62 13.81
C ALA A 91 2.40 5.23 13.20
N THR A 92 1.16 4.75 13.27
CA THR A 92 0.75 3.47 12.68
C THR A 92 0.77 3.47 11.15
N LYS A 93 0.40 4.60 10.52
CA LYS A 93 0.47 4.79 9.07
C LYS A 93 1.91 4.72 8.55
N VAL A 94 2.83 5.41 9.22
CA VAL A 94 4.27 5.38 8.91
C VAL A 94 4.81 3.94 9.00
N ALA A 95 4.45 3.22 10.08
CA ALA A 95 4.86 1.83 10.26
C ALA A 95 4.29 0.90 9.18
N ALA A 96 3.02 1.07 8.83
CA ALA A 96 2.34 0.29 7.78
C ALA A 96 2.94 0.55 6.39
N LEU A 97 3.19 1.81 6.05
CA LEU A 97 3.80 2.17 4.77
C LEU A 97 5.20 1.56 4.64
N TRP A 98 6.06 1.69 5.67
CA TRP A 98 7.38 1.06 5.64
C TRP A 98 7.31 -0.45 5.51
N ALA A 99 6.41 -1.12 6.25
CA ALA A 99 6.20 -2.56 6.14
C ALA A 99 5.86 -2.99 4.71
N VAL A 100 4.92 -2.29 4.08
CA VAL A 100 4.47 -2.58 2.72
C VAL A 100 5.60 -2.36 1.71
N LEU A 101 6.39 -1.28 1.84
CA LEU A 101 7.54 -1.05 0.96
C LEU A 101 8.56 -2.21 0.99
N THR A 102 8.79 -2.82 2.16
CA THR A 102 9.69 -3.99 2.28
C THR A 102 9.17 -5.23 1.57
N ARG A 103 7.88 -5.30 1.23
CA ARG A 103 7.18 -6.41 0.58
C ARG A 103 7.05 -6.24 -0.92
N MET A 104 7.27 -5.02 -1.42
CA MET A 104 7.09 -4.67 -2.83
C MET A 104 8.10 -5.34 -3.72
N ARG A 105 7.63 -5.84 -4.86
CA ARG A 105 8.47 -6.40 -5.92
C ARG A 105 8.49 -5.49 -7.14
N LYS A 106 9.63 -5.48 -7.81
CA LYS A 106 9.74 -4.77 -9.08
C LYS A 106 8.82 -5.43 -10.10
N PRO A 107 7.98 -4.65 -10.80
CA PRO A 107 7.15 -5.17 -11.89
C PRO A 107 8.00 -5.73 -13.04
N LEU A 108 7.41 -6.67 -13.80
CA LEU A 108 8.02 -7.36 -14.93
C LEU A 108 7.46 -6.79 -16.25
N PRO A 109 8.13 -5.82 -16.90
CA PRO A 109 7.58 -5.11 -18.06
C PRO A 109 7.20 -6.04 -19.22
N GLU A 110 7.87 -7.18 -19.36
CA GLU A 110 7.62 -8.18 -20.39
C GLU A 110 6.21 -8.82 -20.31
N LYS A 111 5.52 -8.68 -19.19
CA LYS A 111 4.15 -9.19 -19.02
C LYS A 111 3.07 -8.24 -19.51
N TYR A 112 3.46 -7.05 -19.98
CA TYR A 112 2.53 -5.99 -20.35
C TYR A 112 2.63 -5.63 -21.84
N PRO A 113 1.56 -5.07 -22.46
CA PRO A 113 1.63 -4.44 -23.77
C PRO A 113 2.65 -3.29 -23.77
N LYS A 114 3.30 -3.03 -24.90
CA LYS A 114 4.41 -2.04 -25.01
C LYS A 114 4.11 -0.70 -24.33
N GLY A 115 2.94 -0.10 -24.56
CA GLY A 115 2.59 1.19 -23.96
C GLY A 115 2.52 1.16 -22.44
N LEU A 116 1.97 0.11 -21.85
CA LEU A 116 1.88 -0.06 -20.41
C LEU A 116 3.21 -0.57 -19.81
N ALA A 117 3.99 -1.36 -20.54
CA ALA A 117 5.28 -1.86 -20.11
C ALA A 117 6.26 -0.74 -19.73
N ASP A 118 6.31 0.32 -20.53
CA ASP A 118 7.17 1.48 -20.27
C ASP A 118 6.73 2.23 -18.99
N LEU A 119 5.42 2.37 -18.78
CA LEU A 119 4.87 3.02 -17.59
C LEU A 119 5.18 2.20 -16.32
N VAL A 120 4.86 0.91 -16.36
CA VAL A 120 5.06 -0.01 -15.23
C VAL A 120 6.55 -0.15 -14.88
N SER A 121 7.45 -0.09 -15.87
CA SER A 121 8.90 -0.20 -15.65
C SER A 121 9.50 0.94 -14.83
N ARG A 122 8.87 2.12 -14.87
CA ARG A 122 9.31 3.33 -14.15
C ARG A 122 8.75 3.41 -12.73
N LEU A 123 7.74 2.62 -12.43
CA LEU A 123 7.05 2.66 -11.15
C LEU A 123 7.99 2.34 -10.00
N GLN A 124 8.13 3.27 -9.07
CA GLN A 124 8.95 3.12 -7.86
C GLN A 124 8.15 2.43 -6.73
N PRO A 125 8.81 1.88 -5.70
CA PRO A 125 8.12 1.18 -4.62
C PRO A 125 7.06 2.02 -3.91
N LEU A 126 7.33 3.29 -3.62
CA LEU A 126 6.37 4.20 -2.97
C LEU A 126 5.17 4.48 -3.88
N GLU A 127 5.42 4.80 -5.14
CA GLU A 127 4.36 5.03 -6.14
C GLU A 127 3.47 3.78 -6.32
N LYS A 128 4.09 2.61 -6.32
CA LYS A 128 3.37 1.33 -6.39
C LYS A 128 2.52 1.08 -5.14
N ALA A 129 3.05 1.40 -3.95
CA ALA A 129 2.30 1.27 -2.70
C ALA A 129 1.11 2.24 -2.65
N GLU A 130 1.28 3.47 -3.11
CA GLU A 130 0.20 4.46 -3.21
C GLU A 130 -0.84 4.06 -4.26
N LEU A 131 -0.40 3.55 -5.42
CA LEU A 131 -1.30 3.02 -6.44
C LEU A 131 -2.18 1.89 -5.90
N TYR A 132 -1.63 0.98 -5.10
CA TYR A 132 -2.39 -0.12 -4.50
C TYR A 132 -3.35 0.33 -3.41
N ALA A 133 -2.97 1.28 -2.57
CA ALA A 133 -3.78 1.71 -1.44
C ALA A 133 -4.84 2.75 -1.79
N THR A 134 -4.54 3.66 -2.71
CA THR A 134 -5.38 4.83 -3.00
C THR A 134 -5.79 4.96 -4.46
N GLY A 135 -5.16 4.19 -5.35
CA GLY A 135 -5.29 4.38 -6.81
C GLY A 135 -4.56 5.63 -7.33
N ALA A 136 -3.78 6.31 -6.48
CA ALA A 136 -3.03 7.49 -6.89
C ALA A 136 -1.92 7.12 -7.88
N VAL A 137 -1.83 7.87 -8.94
CA VAL A 137 -0.78 7.75 -9.97
C VAL A 137 0.12 8.97 -9.85
N PRO A 138 1.44 8.82 -10.02
CA PRO A 138 2.36 9.95 -9.96
C PRO A 138 1.98 11.08 -10.93
N ASP A 139 2.15 12.33 -10.50
CA ASP A 139 1.83 13.52 -11.31
C ASP A 139 2.71 13.64 -12.60
N SER A 140 3.80 12.87 -12.67
CA SER A 140 4.67 12.77 -13.84
C SER A 140 4.03 12.08 -15.04
N TYR A 141 2.90 11.37 -14.83
CA TYR A 141 2.18 10.67 -15.91
C TYR A 141 1.14 11.57 -16.56
N HIS A 142 1.05 11.51 -17.90
CA HIS A 142 -0.01 12.18 -18.62
C HIS A 142 -1.39 11.62 -18.21
N PRO A 143 -2.49 12.43 -18.20
CA PRO A 143 -3.82 11.97 -17.78
C PRO A 143 -4.32 10.67 -18.41
N ASP A 144 -4.01 10.42 -19.67
CA ASP A 144 -4.40 9.17 -20.35
C ASP A 144 -3.56 7.98 -19.83
N GLN A 145 -2.26 8.18 -19.57
CA GLN A 145 -1.39 7.18 -18.96
C GLN A 145 -1.82 6.85 -17.53
N ALA A 146 -2.26 7.86 -16.78
CA ALA A 146 -2.80 7.67 -15.43
C ALA A 146 -4.05 6.79 -15.45
N LYS A 147 -4.96 6.99 -16.40
CA LYS A 147 -6.13 6.11 -16.59
C LYS A 147 -5.74 4.68 -16.92
N ASP A 148 -4.76 4.49 -17.80
CA ASP A 148 -4.26 3.16 -18.15
C ASP A 148 -3.61 2.46 -16.95
N MET A 149 -2.87 3.21 -16.11
CA MET A 149 -2.27 2.68 -14.87
C MET A 149 -3.32 2.26 -13.86
N VAL A 150 -4.35 3.09 -13.62
CA VAL A 150 -5.45 2.75 -12.71
C VAL A 150 -6.20 1.52 -13.21
N ALA A 151 -6.49 1.43 -14.51
CA ALA A 151 -7.13 0.27 -15.12
C ALA A 151 -6.27 -1.01 -15.03
N ALA A 152 -4.96 -0.86 -14.88
CA ALA A 152 -4.01 -1.96 -14.79
C ALA A 152 -3.70 -2.41 -13.36
N ILE A 153 -4.23 -1.76 -12.31
CA ILE A 153 -3.90 -2.06 -10.90
C ILE A 153 -4.06 -3.54 -10.59
N GLU A 154 -5.21 -4.12 -10.91
CA GLU A 154 -5.49 -5.53 -10.65
C GLU A 154 -4.49 -6.45 -11.37
N ARG A 155 -4.14 -6.11 -12.61
CA ARG A 155 -3.16 -6.85 -13.40
C ARG A 155 -1.75 -6.75 -12.82
N ILE A 156 -1.35 -5.56 -12.32
CA ILE A 156 -0.06 -5.35 -11.67
C ILE A 156 0.00 -6.16 -10.36
N TRP A 157 -1.08 -6.16 -9.61
CA TRP A 157 -1.21 -6.94 -8.38
C TRP A 157 -1.08 -8.45 -8.63
N CYS A 158 -1.79 -8.95 -9.63
CA CYS A 158 -1.78 -10.38 -9.98
C CYS A 158 -0.53 -10.82 -10.74
N GLU A 159 0.29 -9.90 -11.25
CA GLU A 159 1.50 -10.20 -12.03
C GLU A 159 2.43 -11.18 -11.34
N SER A 160 2.61 -10.97 -10.06
CA SER A 160 3.55 -11.71 -9.20
C SER A 160 2.88 -12.78 -8.34
N ASP A 161 1.74 -13.33 -8.78
CA ASP A 161 1.02 -14.37 -8.02
C ASP A 161 1.60 -15.80 -8.22
N ALA A 162 2.65 -15.96 -9.01
CA ALA A 162 3.26 -17.26 -9.30
C ALA A 162 4.25 -17.70 -8.20
N TYR A 163 4.01 -18.86 -7.59
CA TYR A 163 4.96 -19.51 -6.70
C TYR A 163 6.27 -19.88 -7.44
N PRO A 164 7.46 -19.73 -6.85
CA PRO A 164 7.74 -19.31 -5.48
C PRO A 164 7.90 -17.80 -5.29
N ASN A 165 7.73 -17.01 -6.30
CA ASN A 165 8.14 -15.61 -6.35
C ASN A 165 6.96 -14.63 -6.37
N TYR A 166 5.94 -14.84 -5.55
CA TYR A 166 4.81 -13.92 -5.45
C TYR A 166 5.12 -12.70 -4.56
N GLU A 167 4.45 -11.60 -4.82
CA GLU A 167 4.59 -10.36 -4.06
C GLU A 167 3.98 -10.51 -2.66
N GLY A 168 4.58 -9.89 -1.65
CA GLY A 168 4.15 -10.07 -0.26
C GLY A 168 4.56 -11.41 0.39
N ARG A 169 5.39 -12.22 -0.28
CA ARG A 169 5.96 -13.43 0.33
C ARG A 169 7.01 -13.13 1.39
N THR A 170 7.86 -12.16 1.09
CA THR A 170 8.94 -11.69 1.94
C THR A 170 8.71 -10.23 2.28
N GLY A 171 9.28 -9.79 3.38
CA GLY A 171 9.16 -8.43 3.89
C GLY A 171 8.94 -8.44 5.39
N ALA A 172 8.86 -7.27 5.99
CA ALA A 172 8.57 -7.14 7.41
C ALA A 172 7.17 -7.69 7.73
N SER A 173 7.11 -8.62 8.66
CA SER A 173 5.84 -9.22 9.10
C SER A 173 5.05 -8.28 10.01
N PRO A 174 3.72 -8.40 10.09
CA PRO A 174 2.92 -7.61 11.02
C PRO A 174 3.37 -7.74 12.49
N ARG A 175 3.90 -8.91 12.89
CA ARG A 175 4.41 -9.12 14.26
C ARG A 175 5.71 -8.35 14.53
N GLU A 176 6.60 -8.31 13.56
CA GLU A 176 7.85 -7.53 13.65
C GLU A 176 7.53 -6.05 13.77
N ILE A 177 6.57 -5.56 12.99
CA ILE A 177 6.11 -4.17 13.06
C ILE A 177 5.42 -3.84 14.39
N GLN A 178 4.60 -4.76 14.92
CA GLN A 178 4.02 -4.57 16.26
C GLN A 178 5.12 -4.47 17.33
N THR A 179 6.16 -5.31 17.24
CA THR A 179 7.30 -5.24 18.16
C THR A 179 8.03 -3.90 18.01
N LEU A 180 8.23 -3.44 16.78
CA LEU A 180 8.86 -2.14 16.49
C LEU A 180 8.04 -0.98 17.07
N LEU A 181 6.72 -1.00 16.94
CA LEU A 181 5.80 -0.01 17.53
C LEU A 181 5.86 -0.01 19.06
N LEU A 182 5.89 -1.19 19.68
CA LEU A 182 6.01 -1.32 21.15
C LEU A 182 7.37 -0.81 21.65
N ASN A 183 8.45 -1.12 20.94
CA ASN A 183 9.79 -0.61 21.29
C ASN A 183 9.84 0.91 21.18
N ALA A 184 9.33 1.48 20.08
CA ALA A 184 9.25 2.92 19.90
C ALA A 184 8.40 3.61 20.97
N GLY A 185 7.28 3.00 21.36
CA GLY A 185 6.44 3.48 22.46
C GLY A 185 7.14 3.41 23.82
N SER A 186 7.99 2.42 24.03
CA SER A 186 8.74 2.23 25.28
C SER A 186 10.03 3.05 25.34
N ASN A 187 10.47 3.64 24.22
CA ASN A 187 11.72 4.38 24.14
C ASN A 187 11.71 5.60 25.07
N PRO A 188 12.65 5.69 26.05
CA PRO A 188 12.67 6.78 27.03
C PRO A 188 13.03 8.15 26.44
N LYS A 189 13.61 8.18 25.26
CA LYS A 189 13.98 9.41 24.53
C LYS A 189 12.75 10.23 24.13
N TYR A 190 11.59 9.56 23.96
CA TYR A 190 10.37 10.17 23.47
C TYR A 190 9.23 10.09 24.50
N PRO A 191 8.47 11.19 24.70
CA PRO A 191 7.35 11.21 25.63
C PRO A 191 6.14 10.42 25.16
N CYS A 192 6.05 10.13 23.86
CA CYS A 192 4.93 9.41 23.23
C CYS A 192 5.45 8.48 22.12
N LEU A 193 4.59 7.58 21.66
CA LEU A 193 4.82 6.86 20.41
C LEU A 193 4.66 7.85 19.26
N SER A 194 5.75 8.29 18.67
CA SER A 194 5.77 9.24 17.56
C SER A 194 6.44 8.64 16.34
N PRO A 195 6.17 9.16 15.13
CA PRO A 195 6.91 8.77 13.93
C PRO A 195 8.43 8.92 14.07
N LEU A 196 8.89 9.92 14.85
CA LEU A 196 10.33 10.11 15.12
C LEU A 196 10.93 8.94 15.91
N ALA A 197 10.20 8.45 16.93
CA ALA A 197 10.61 7.28 17.69
C ALA A 197 10.65 6.03 16.81
N LEU A 198 9.70 5.91 15.87
CA LEU A 198 9.68 4.80 14.91
C LEU A 198 10.85 4.83 13.95
N PHE A 199 11.26 5.99 13.44
CA PHE A 199 12.42 6.09 12.54
C PHE A 199 13.70 5.65 13.24
N ASP A 200 13.91 6.04 14.52
CA ASP A 200 15.06 5.57 15.31
C ASP A 200 15.04 4.02 15.44
N GLU A 201 13.90 3.43 15.75
CA GLU A 201 13.76 1.97 15.88
C GLU A 201 13.90 1.23 14.53
N MET A 202 13.41 1.81 13.44
CA MET A 202 13.60 1.27 12.09
C MET A 202 15.09 1.27 11.70
N GLU A 203 15.82 2.35 12.03
CA GLU A 203 17.27 2.42 11.78
C GLU A 203 18.04 1.36 12.57
N GLU A 204 17.63 1.05 13.80
CA GLU A 204 18.22 -0.03 14.58
C GLU A 204 17.85 -1.42 14.00
N LEU A 205 16.60 -1.61 13.57
CA LEU A 205 16.14 -2.86 12.99
C LEU A 205 16.91 -3.21 11.72
N VAL A 206 17.11 -2.24 10.81
CA VAL A 206 17.81 -2.51 9.52
C VAL A 206 19.31 -2.81 9.67
N LYS A 207 19.89 -2.58 10.84
CA LYS A 207 21.27 -3.03 11.15
C LYS A 207 21.36 -4.53 11.36
N ASN A 208 20.27 -5.18 11.75
CA ASN A 208 20.21 -6.60 12.12
C ASN A 208 19.94 -7.52 10.92
N VAL A 209 20.73 -7.40 9.87
CA VAL A 209 20.58 -8.13 8.60
C VAL A 209 20.56 -9.66 8.78
N THR A 210 21.25 -10.18 9.80
CA THR A 210 21.31 -11.64 10.05
C THR A 210 20.01 -12.19 10.60
N VAL A 211 19.22 -11.37 11.28
CA VAL A 211 17.96 -11.77 11.95
C VAL A 211 16.79 -11.73 10.97
N TYR A 212 16.74 -10.71 10.12
CA TYR A 212 15.60 -10.47 9.23
C TYR A 212 15.90 -10.88 7.80
N GLU A 213 15.18 -11.86 7.28
CA GLU A 213 15.43 -12.40 5.93
C GLU A 213 15.19 -11.38 4.82
N PHE A 214 14.22 -10.50 4.97
CA PHE A 214 13.93 -9.48 3.97
C PHE A 214 15.06 -8.46 3.80
N LEU A 215 15.91 -8.26 4.82
CA LEU A 215 17.07 -7.38 4.73
C LEU A 215 18.23 -7.98 3.93
N LYS A 216 18.20 -9.29 3.66
CA LYS A 216 19.20 -9.99 2.86
C LYS A 216 18.94 -9.90 1.35
N GLN A 217 17.77 -9.36 0.95
CA GLN A 217 17.43 -9.20 -0.45
C GLN A 217 18.38 -8.20 -1.13
N GLU A 218 18.84 -8.53 -2.32
CA GLU A 218 19.68 -7.63 -3.10
C GLU A 218 18.86 -6.44 -3.61
N PRO A 219 19.40 -5.20 -3.49
CA PRO A 219 18.77 -4.03 -4.08
C PRO A 219 18.58 -4.18 -5.59
N LEU A 220 17.42 -3.80 -6.11
CA LEU A 220 17.11 -3.84 -7.53
C LEU A 220 17.01 -2.43 -8.12
N PRO A 221 17.30 -2.26 -9.43
CA PRO A 221 17.11 -0.98 -10.12
C PRO A 221 15.66 -0.47 -9.97
N GLY A 222 15.51 0.82 -9.70
CA GLY A 222 14.23 1.44 -9.41
C GLY A 222 13.92 1.55 -7.92
N GLY A 223 14.92 1.27 -7.04
CA GLY A 223 14.80 1.48 -5.60
C GLY A 223 14.17 0.32 -4.81
N TYR A 224 13.88 -0.81 -5.47
CA TYR A 224 13.30 -1.97 -4.80
C TYR A 224 14.32 -2.67 -3.90
N HIS A 225 13.86 -3.18 -2.75
CA HIS A 225 14.65 -3.86 -1.71
C HIS A 225 15.70 -2.96 -1.02
N GLU A 226 15.64 -1.65 -1.21
CA GLU A 226 16.53 -0.69 -0.54
C GLU A 226 15.97 -0.32 0.85
N ASN A 227 15.84 -1.31 1.73
CA ASN A 227 15.12 -1.22 3.01
C ASN A 227 15.59 -0.04 3.89
N ARG A 228 16.88 0.33 3.85
CA ARG A 228 17.39 1.51 4.56
C ARG A 228 16.89 2.81 3.93
N LYS A 229 16.83 2.90 2.60
CA LYS A 229 16.33 4.08 1.91
C LYS A 229 14.82 4.24 2.10
N PHE A 230 14.10 3.16 2.29
CA PHE A 230 12.66 3.23 2.59
C PHE A 230 12.36 4.03 3.86
N ILE A 231 13.25 4.04 4.85
CA ILE A 231 13.07 4.86 6.06
C ILE A 231 13.03 6.34 5.68
N TYR A 232 13.93 6.80 4.81
CA TYR A 232 13.96 8.19 4.35
C TYR A 232 12.75 8.51 3.47
N LEU A 233 12.35 7.62 2.55
CA LEU A 233 11.16 7.80 1.72
C LEU A 233 9.88 7.96 2.58
N VAL A 234 9.72 7.12 3.59
CA VAL A 234 8.58 7.19 4.49
C VAL A 234 8.65 8.43 5.38
N ARG A 235 9.84 8.87 5.78
CA ARG A 235 10.04 10.11 6.51
C ARG A 235 9.64 11.34 5.69
N ASP A 236 10.10 11.40 4.44
CA ASP A 236 9.75 12.50 3.54
C ASP A 236 8.23 12.52 3.31
N ARG A 237 7.63 11.37 3.05
CA ARG A 237 6.17 11.28 2.89
C ARG A 237 5.39 11.67 4.15
N TYR A 238 5.91 11.36 5.33
CA TYR A 238 5.34 11.83 6.58
C TYR A 238 5.43 13.35 6.74
N LEU A 239 6.56 13.94 6.34
CA LEU A 239 6.74 15.41 6.39
C LEU A 239 5.79 16.11 5.42
N ASP A 240 5.60 15.61 4.20
CA ASP A 240 4.62 16.13 3.25
C ASP A 240 3.21 16.11 3.84
N LEU A 241 2.83 14.98 4.46
CA LEU A 241 1.51 14.82 5.06
C LEU A 241 1.29 15.81 6.22
N VAL A 242 2.31 16.03 7.06
CA VAL A 242 2.23 17.01 8.15
C VAL A 242 2.19 18.45 7.61
N ASP A 243 2.94 18.75 6.55
CA ASP A 243 2.92 20.07 5.90
C ASP A 243 1.51 20.37 5.34
N ASP A 244 0.92 19.40 4.64
CA ASP A 244 -0.46 19.50 4.13
C ASP A 244 -1.48 19.76 5.26
N GLU A 245 -1.37 19.04 6.38
CA GLU A 245 -2.26 19.24 7.53
C GLU A 245 -2.09 20.59 8.19
N VAL A 246 -0.83 21.06 8.34
CA VAL A 246 -0.54 22.38 8.89
C VAL A 246 -1.10 23.46 7.98
N ARG A 247 -0.87 23.37 6.68
CA ARG A 247 -1.40 24.33 5.68
C ARG A 247 -2.92 24.38 5.71
N SER A 248 -3.56 23.20 5.71
CA SER A 248 -5.03 23.11 5.77
C SER A 248 -5.57 23.68 7.07
N SER A 249 -4.92 23.44 8.22
CA SER A 249 -5.35 23.97 9.52
C SER A 249 -5.17 25.49 9.64
N MET A 250 -4.20 26.04 8.92
CA MET A 250 -3.98 27.48 8.84
C MET A 250 -4.90 28.21 7.84
N GLY A 251 -5.76 27.44 7.14
CA GLY A 251 -6.63 28.00 6.09
C GLY A 251 -5.86 28.41 4.83
N LEU A 252 -4.62 27.94 4.68
CA LEU A 252 -3.87 28.12 3.44
C LEU A 252 -4.46 27.17 2.40
N VAL A 253 -4.80 27.75 1.23
CA VAL A 253 -5.35 26.97 0.10
C VAL A 253 -4.31 25.96 -0.36
N GLU A 254 -4.73 24.72 -0.53
CA GLU A 254 -3.83 23.67 -1.05
C GLU A 254 -3.29 24.04 -2.43
N GLU A 255 -2.03 23.72 -2.69
CA GLU A 255 -1.39 23.93 -4.00
C GLU A 255 -2.21 23.32 -5.14
N LYS A 256 -2.91 22.20 -4.88
CA LYS A 256 -3.87 21.60 -5.82
C LYS A 256 -5.09 22.45 -6.11
N GLU A 257 -5.56 23.23 -5.16
CA GLU A 257 -6.67 24.18 -5.39
C GLU A 257 -6.20 25.39 -6.20
N TYR A 258 -4.99 25.89 -5.94
CA TYR A 258 -4.35 26.90 -6.81
C TYR A 258 -4.14 26.33 -8.22
N GLY A 259 -3.66 25.10 -8.37
CA GLY A 259 -3.51 24.45 -9.65
C GLY A 259 -4.85 24.37 -10.40
N ARG A 260 -5.92 23.94 -9.74
CA ARG A 260 -7.27 23.88 -10.33
C ARG A 260 -7.82 25.25 -10.67
N LEU A 261 -7.59 26.24 -9.82
CA LEU A 261 -7.98 27.63 -10.09
C LEU A 261 -7.24 28.17 -11.30
N PHE A 262 -5.94 27.92 -11.38
CA PHE A 262 -5.10 28.33 -12.50
C PHE A 262 -5.50 27.65 -13.81
N GLU A 263 -5.72 26.33 -13.81
CA GLU A 263 -6.22 25.59 -14.98
C GLU A 263 -7.55 26.16 -15.46
N ARG A 264 -8.46 26.43 -14.53
CA ARG A 264 -9.76 27.01 -14.84
C ARG A 264 -9.61 28.43 -15.41
N TYR A 265 -8.72 29.23 -14.84
CA TYR A 265 -8.38 30.53 -15.34
C TYR A 265 -7.84 30.49 -16.79
N VAL A 266 -6.83 29.66 -17.04
CA VAL A 266 -6.25 29.48 -18.38
C VAL A 266 -7.30 29.03 -19.39
N MET A 267 -8.19 28.14 -18.99
CA MET A 267 -9.29 27.67 -19.82
C MET A 267 -10.24 28.83 -20.21
N HIS A 268 -10.67 29.64 -19.23
CA HIS A 268 -11.58 30.77 -19.49
C HIS A 268 -10.91 31.83 -20.36
N VAL A 269 -9.66 32.19 -20.09
CA VAL A 269 -8.86 33.15 -20.93
C VAL A 269 -8.71 32.61 -22.36
N THR A 270 -8.40 31.33 -22.53
CA THR A 270 -8.25 30.72 -23.86
C THR A 270 -9.55 30.79 -24.66
N HIS A 271 -10.69 30.47 -24.05
CA HIS A 271 -12.00 30.52 -24.69
C HIS A 271 -12.41 31.99 -25.00
N TRP A 272 -12.08 32.90 -24.10
CA TRP A 272 -12.34 34.31 -24.33
C TRP A 272 -11.56 34.90 -25.52
N ILE A 273 -10.25 34.57 -25.60
CA ILE A 273 -9.42 34.98 -26.78
C ILE A 273 -9.93 34.41 -28.07
N ARG A 274 -10.37 33.14 -28.05
CA ARG A 274 -10.91 32.44 -29.22
C ARG A 274 -12.35 32.83 -29.54
N LYS A 275 -13.01 33.61 -28.70
CA LYS A 275 -14.43 33.91 -28.78
C LYS A 275 -15.33 32.68 -28.83
N GLU A 276 -14.96 31.66 -28.07
CA GLU A 276 -15.67 30.42 -27.93
C GLU A 276 -16.31 30.32 -26.56
N LYS A 277 -17.40 29.52 -26.43
CA LYS A 277 -18.03 29.24 -25.12
C LYS A 277 -17.26 28.17 -24.38
N ALA A 278 -17.02 28.41 -23.11
CA ALA A 278 -16.40 27.43 -22.23
C ALA A 278 -17.42 26.39 -21.77
N ARG A 279 -17.01 25.13 -21.68
CA ARG A 279 -17.88 24.08 -21.12
C ARG A 279 -17.73 24.04 -19.62
N ASN A 280 -18.83 24.29 -18.90
CA ASN A 280 -18.84 24.17 -17.44
C ASN A 280 -18.63 22.70 -17.04
N PRO A 281 -17.57 22.36 -16.27
CA PRO A 281 -17.24 20.98 -15.92
C PRO A 281 -18.28 20.33 -15.01
N VAL A 282 -19.07 21.12 -14.26
CA VAL A 282 -20.08 20.61 -13.33
C VAL A 282 -21.42 20.39 -14.02
N THR A 283 -21.88 21.38 -14.80
CA THR A 283 -23.20 21.36 -15.46
C THR A 283 -23.18 20.78 -16.87
N GLY A 284 -21.99 20.67 -17.47
CA GLY A 284 -21.80 20.25 -18.84
C GLY A 284 -22.29 21.23 -19.92
N LYS A 285 -22.87 22.38 -19.50
CA LYS A 285 -23.41 23.41 -20.41
C LYS A 285 -22.31 24.29 -20.98
N LEU A 286 -22.57 24.85 -22.17
CA LEU A 286 -21.72 25.85 -22.77
C LEU A 286 -22.10 27.24 -22.21
N GLU A 287 -21.20 27.88 -21.53
CA GLU A 287 -21.36 29.18 -20.88
C GLU A 287 -20.33 30.18 -21.45
N GLU A 288 -20.66 31.48 -21.37
CA GLU A 288 -19.67 32.53 -21.71
C GLU A 288 -18.51 32.46 -20.71
N PRO A 289 -17.27 32.78 -21.15
CA PRO A 289 -16.13 32.82 -20.23
C PRO A 289 -16.37 33.79 -19.07
N ASP A 290 -16.03 33.34 -17.84
CA ASP A 290 -16.27 34.10 -16.62
C ASP A 290 -15.28 35.26 -16.50
N GLN A 291 -15.75 36.47 -16.83
CA GLN A 291 -14.94 37.69 -16.82
C GLN A 291 -14.63 38.17 -15.40
N GLU A 292 -15.53 37.95 -14.42
CA GLU A 292 -15.28 38.32 -13.02
C GLU A 292 -14.14 37.51 -12.44
N MET A 293 -14.15 36.19 -12.66
CA MET A 293 -13.05 35.31 -12.22
C MET A 293 -11.72 35.65 -12.90
N MET A 294 -11.75 36.02 -14.19
CA MET A 294 -10.53 36.43 -14.90
C MET A 294 -9.98 37.76 -14.36
N ALA A 295 -10.84 38.69 -13.93
CA ALA A 295 -10.45 39.95 -13.34
C ALA A 295 -9.98 39.87 -11.89
N GLU A 296 -10.53 38.90 -11.10
CA GLU A 296 -10.11 38.66 -9.71
C GLU A 296 -8.68 38.11 -9.60
N VAL A 297 -8.25 37.27 -10.56
CA VAL A 297 -6.90 36.71 -10.57
C VAL A 297 -5.84 37.75 -10.93
N PHE A 298 -6.19 38.69 -11.77
CA PHE A 298 -5.36 39.87 -12.08
C PHE A 298 -6.10 41.12 -11.59
N SER A 299 -5.83 41.52 -10.36
CA SER A 299 -6.34 42.76 -9.80
C SER A 299 -5.70 43.93 -10.49
N GLU A 300 -6.15 44.31 -11.73
CA GLU A 300 -5.91 45.64 -12.24
C GLU A 300 -6.50 45.92 -13.62
N PRO A 301 -6.66 47.23 -13.97
CA PRO A 301 -7.31 47.69 -15.19
C PRO A 301 -6.56 47.43 -16.52
N ASP A 302 -5.43 46.74 -16.48
CA ASP A 302 -4.59 46.47 -17.65
C ASP A 302 -4.86 45.13 -18.37
N PHE A 303 -5.90 44.42 -17.97
CA PHE A 303 -6.24 43.11 -18.57
C PHE A 303 -6.51 43.20 -20.08
N GLU A 304 -7.18 44.27 -20.54
CA GLU A 304 -7.41 44.50 -21.98
C GLU A 304 -6.15 44.93 -22.74
N GLN A 305 -5.17 45.59 -22.07
CA GLN A 305 -3.92 46.02 -22.70
C GLN A 305 -2.85 44.93 -22.73
N SER A 306 -2.87 44.00 -21.81
CA SER A 306 -1.89 42.87 -21.77
C SER A 306 -2.23 41.74 -22.72
N LEU A 307 -3.43 41.71 -23.33
CA LEU A 307 -3.88 40.72 -24.29
C LEU A 307 -3.92 41.21 -25.74
N ALA A 308 -3.52 42.45 -26.03
CA ALA A 308 -3.36 43.04 -27.38
C ALA A 308 -1.90 42.94 -27.82
#